data_1ec51c682c1402159de9e716940d36e9
#
_entry.id   1ec51c682c1402159de9e716940d36e9
#
_cell.length_a   1.000
_cell.length_b   1.000
_cell.length_c   1.000
_cell.angle_alpha   90.00
_cell.angle_beta   90.00
_cell.angle_gamma   90.00
#
_symmetry.space_group_name_H-M   'P 1'
#
loop_
_entity.id
_entity.type
_entity.pdbx_description
1 polymer ?
#
loop_
_entity_poly.entity_id
_entity_poly.type
_entity_poly.pdbx_seq_one_letter_code
_entity_poly.pdbx_strand_id
1 'polypeptide(L)'
;MYKRQGYDFDDQTVVSIAPGQTVGYTDIEGIPTKSVGLLFHPDFIRGTSLGRKIRKYTFFSYEANEALHLSEEERTIVLDCLKKIEMELRHAIDKHSKGLIATNIELLLDYCMRFYERQFVTREDLNLDALARFERLLDDYLSEGVAAREGLPSVRYFADKICLSPNYFGDLVKKETGKSAQELSLIHISEPTRLQLI
;
A
#
# COMPACT_ATOMS: atom_id res chain seq x y z
N MET A 1 0.50 23.75 2.05
CA MET A 1 -0.62 23.90 1.11
C MET A 1 -0.92 22.51 0.57
N TYR A 2 -1.84 21.77 1.19
CA TYR A 2 -2.20 20.40 0.75
C TYR A 2 -2.91 20.50 -0.59
N LYS A 3 -2.29 19.97 -1.65
CA LYS A 3 -2.98 19.76 -2.93
C LYS A 3 -4.04 18.68 -2.70
N ARG A 4 -5.31 19.07 -2.74
CA ARG A 4 -6.43 18.13 -2.87
C ARG A 4 -6.23 17.39 -4.18
N GLN A 5 -5.80 16.13 -4.11
CA GLN A 5 -5.92 15.22 -5.25
C GLN A 5 -7.35 14.68 -5.22
N GLY A 6 -8.10 14.99 -6.28
CA GLY A 6 -9.45 14.43 -6.45
C GLY A 6 -9.33 12.92 -6.63
N TYR A 7 -10.19 12.19 -5.94
CA TYR A 7 -10.34 10.75 -6.11
C TYR A 7 -11.19 10.48 -7.33
N ASP A 8 -10.65 9.78 -8.32
CA ASP A 8 -11.45 8.99 -9.23
C ASP A 8 -11.79 7.67 -8.51
N PHE A 9 -12.92 7.66 -7.83
CA PHE A 9 -13.51 6.41 -7.37
C PHE A 9 -14.16 5.73 -8.59
N ASP A 10 -13.37 5.03 -9.35
CA ASP A 10 -13.94 4.06 -10.28
C ASP A 10 -14.73 3.01 -9.49
N ASP A 11 -15.79 2.47 -10.09
CA ASP A 11 -16.73 1.50 -9.48
C ASP A 11 -16.08 0.22 -8.91
N GLN A 12 -14.74 0.12 -8.92
CA GLN A 12 -13.97 -1.08 -8.60
C GLN A 12 -12.75 -0.81 -7.73
N THR A 13 -12.85 0.16 -6.83
CA THR A 13 -11.71 0.55 -5.98
C THR A 13 -11.85 -0.01 -4.57
N VAL A 14 -10.75 -0.54 -4.02
CA VAL A 14 -10.65 -0.95 -2.61
C VAL A 14 -9.71 -0.01 -1.87
N VAL A 15 -10.21 0.56 -0.77
CA VAL A 15 -9.43 1.37 0.16
C VAL A 15 -9.29 0.62 1.47
N SER A 16 -8.07 0.49 1.96
CA SER A 16 -7.75 -0.16 3.24
C SER A 16 -7.40 0.91 4.28
N ILE A 17 -7.95 0.79 5.48
CA ILE A 17 -7.81 1.78 6.55
C ILE A 17 -7.21 1.09 7.77
N ALA A 18 -6.08 1.60 8.26
CA ALA A 18 -5.44 1.10 9.47
C ALA A 18 -6.15 1.56 10.76
N PRO A 19 -6.02 0.81 11.87
CA PRO A 19 -6.48 1.27 13.16
C PRO A 19 -5.88 2.63 13.55
N GLY A 20 -6.71 3.56 14.02
CA GLY A 20 -6.29 4.91 14.43
C GLY A 20 -6.10 5.90 13.28
N GLN A 21 -6.32 5.50 12.05
CA GLN A 21 -6.31 6.39 10.89
C GLN A 21 -7.65 7.12 10.78
N THR A 22 -7.59 8.44 10.63
CA THR A 22 -8.80 9.25 10.41
C THR A 22 -9.04 9.38 8.92
N VAL A 23 -10.23 8.97 8.48
CA VAL A 23 -10.69 9.15 7.10
C VAL A 23 -11.71 10.26 7.07
N GLY A 24 -11.42 11.31 6.30
CA GLY A 24 -12.35 12.42 6.07
C GLY A 24 -12.90 12.35 4.63
N TYR A 25 -14.21 12.44 4.50
CA TYR A 25 -14.85 12.67 3.22
C TYR A 25 -15.04 14.18 3.04
N THR A 26 -14.37 14.77 2.07
CA THR A 26 -14.44 16.23 1.85
C THR A 26 -15.48 16.66 0.82
N ASP A 27 -15.93 15.73 -0.05
CA ASP A 27 -16.96 15.99 -1.05
C ASP A 27 -17.96 14.84 -1.11
N ILE A 28 -19.22 15.15 -0.81
CA ILE A 28 -20.33 14.18 -0.78
C ILE A 28 -20.80 13.85 -2.22
N GLU A 29 -20.47 14.68 -3.20
CA GLU A 29 -20.95 14.53 -4.59
C GLU A 29 -20.29 13.37 -5.37
N GLY A 30 -19.16 12.82 -4.92
CA GLY A 30 -18.41 11.74 -5.58
C GLY A 30 -18.46 10.38 -4.87
N ILE A 31 -19.23 10.20 -3.80
CA ILE A 31 -19.31 8.93 -3.09
C ILE A 31 -20.12 7.93 -3.91
N PRO A 32 -19.56 6.73 -4.23
CA PRO A 32 -20.32 5.70 -4.91
C PRO A 32 -21.60 5.36 -4.13
N THR A 33 -22.72 5.33 -4.81
CA THR A 33 -24.03 5.04 -4.22
C THR A 33 -24.15 3.62 -3.65
N LYS A 34 -23.19 2.76 -3.95
CA LYS A 34 -23.08 1.38 -3.43
C LYS A 34 -21.65 1.09 -3.03
N SER A 35 -21.40 1.06 -1.73
CA SER A 35 -20.15 0.59 -1.16
C SER A 35 -20.40 -0.56 -0.20
N VAL A 36 -19.46 -1.49 -0.12
CA VAL A 36 -19.44 -2.57 0.88
C VAL A 36 -18.20 -2.39 1.73
N GLY A 37 -18.36 -2.39 3.05
CA GLY A 37 -17.27 -2.24 4.00
C GLY A 37 -17.14 -3.45 4.91
N LEU A 38 -15.89 -3.86 5.17
CA LEU A 38 -15.54 -4.81 6.20
C LEU A 38 -14.80 -4.09 7.33
N LEU A 39 -15.38 -4.14 8.52
CA LEU A 39 -14.78 -3.55 9.72
C LEU A 39 -14.60 -4.65 10.77
N PHE A 40 -13.42 -4.74 11.35
CA PHE A 40 -13.15 -5.67 12.43
C PHE A 40 -12.22 -5.05 13.47
N HIS A 41 -12.45 -5.40 14.75
CA HIS A 41 -11.59 -4.94 15.84
C HIS A 41 -10.30 -5.76 15.91
N PRO A 42 -9.13 -5.18 16.23
CA PRO A 42 -7.87 -5.91 16.37
C PRO A 42 -7.94 -7.11 17.33
N ASP A 43 -8.74 -7.04 18.40
CA ASP A 43 -8.92 -8.13 19.33
C ASP A 43 -9.63 -9.36 18.72
N PHE A 44 -10.43 -9.13 17.67
CA PHE A 44 -11.08 -10.24 16.96
C PHE A 44 -10.08 -11.21 16.35
N ILE A 45 -9.01 -10.67 15.77
CA ILE A 45 -7.97 -11.46 15.10
C ILE A 45 -6.89 -11.99 16.05
N ARG A 46 -6.89 -11.55 17.32
CA ARG A 46 -5.92 -11.99 18.33
C ARG A 46 -5.97 -13.52 18.51
N GLY A 47 -4.80 -14.16 18.44
CA GLY A 47 -4.65 -15.62 18.54
C GLY A 47 -4.93 -16.40 17.27
N THR A 48 -5.31 -15.73 16.17
CA THR A 48 -5.50 -16.36 14.85
C THR A 48 -4.23 -16.27 13.99
N SER A 49 -4.20 -16.98 12.85
CA SER A 49 -3.13 -16.85 11.85
C SER A 49 -3.10 -15.42 11.27
N LEU A 50 -4.27 -14.84 11.00
CA LEU A 50 -4.41 -13.47 10.55
C LEU A 50 -3.76 -12.49 11.53
N GLY A 51 -3.97 -12.63 12.84
CA GLY A 51 -3.37 -11.76 13.84
C GLY A 51 -1.83 -11.78 13.83
N ARG A 52 -1.22 -12.89 13.45
CA ARG A 52 0.25 -12.99 13.26
C ARG A 52 0.73 -12.37 11.95
N LYS A 53 -0.10 -12.42 10.91
CA LYS A 53 0.23 -11.94 9.55
C LYS A 53 -0.15 -10.48 9.29
N ILE A 54 -1.04 -9.89 10.07
CA ILE A 54 -1.66 -8.59 9.77
C ILE A 54 -0.64 -7.49 9.46
N ARG A 55 0.54 -7.53 10.10
CA ARG A 55 1.63 -6.57 9.86
C ARG A 55 2.33 -6.72 8.52
N LYS A 56 2.09 -7.81 7.80
CA LYS A 56 2.67 -8.05 6.45
C LYS A 56 1.88 -7.33 5.35
N TYR A 57 0.64 -6.94 5.65
CA TYR A 57 -0.22 -6.24 4.71
C TYR A 57 0.09 -4.75 4.77
N THR A 58 1.13 -4.33 4.05
CA THR A 58 1.67 -2.95 4.04
C THR A 58 0.68 -1.94 3.49
N PHE A 59 -0.24 -2.37 2.63
CA PHE A 59 -1.25 -1.55 2.00
C PHE A 59 -2.27 -0.91 2.95
N PHE A 60 -2.36 -1.35 4.21
CA PHE A 60 -3.12 -0.63 5.24
C PHE A 60 -2.54 0.75 5.58
N SER A 61 -1.30 1.00 5.18
CA SER A 61 -0.61 2.28 5.41
C SER A 61 -0.44 3.09 4.13
N TYR A 62 -1.06 2.64 3.03
CA TYR A 62 -1.06 3.38 1.77
C TYR A 62 -2.01 4.56 1.85
N GLU A 63 -1.73 5.58 1.05
CA GLU A 63 -2.65 6.70 0.90
C GLU A 63 -3.77 6.33 -0.07
N ALA A 64 -4.81 7.11 -0.04
CA ALA A 64 -6.00 6.77 -0.77
C ALA A 64 -5.84 6.97 -2.30
N ASN A 65 -4.91 7.80 -2.78
CA ASN A 65 -4.49 7.87 -4.19
C ASN A 65 -3.69 6.64 -4.66
N GLU A 66 -3.31 5.78 -3.72
CA GLU A 66 -2.64 4.50 -3.93
C GLU A 66 -3.61 3.32 -3.78
N ALA A 67 -4.92 3.59 -3.83
CA ALA A 67 -5.96 2.58 -3.69
C ALA A 67 -5.83 1.47 -4.72
N LEU A 68 -6.31 0.29 -4.36
CA LEU A 68 -6.32 -0.87 -5.23
C LEU A 68 -7.46 -0.77 -6.25
N HIS A 69 -7.13 -0.81 -7.53
CA HIS A 69 -8.10 -0.91 -8.62
C HIS A 69 -8.24 -2.38 -9.05
N LEU A 70 -9.46 -2.87 -9.03
CA LEU A 70 -9.79 -4.25 -9.33
C LEU A 70 -10.23 -4.42 -10.80
N SER A 71 -9.85 -5.54 -11.41
CA SER A 71 -10.55 -6.03 -12.61
C SER A 71 -11.91 -6.62 -12.21
N GLU A 72 -12.79 -6.89 -13.20
CA GLU A 72 -14.08 -7.53 -12.95
C GLU A 72 -13.94 -8.93 -12.30
N GLU A 73 -12.95 -9.70 -12.69
CA GLU A 73 -12.66 -10.99 -12.08
C GLU A 73 -12.20 -10.83 -10.63
N GLU A 74 -11.29 -9.90 -10.36
CA GLU A 74 -10.78 -9.61 -9.03
C GLU A 74 -11.88 -9.09 -8.10
N ARG A 75 -12.76 -8.23 -8.61
CA ARG A 75 -13.95 -7.75 -7.91
C ARG A 75 -14.86 -8.91 -7.49
N THR A 76 -15.10 -9.86 -8.38
CA THR A 76 -15.90 -11.04 -8.08
C THR A 76 -15.29 -11.83 -6.92
N ILE A 77 -13.97 -12.05 -6.92
CA ILE A 77 -13.27 -12.74 -5.85
C ILE A 77 -13.40 -12.01 -4.50
N VAL A 78 -13.22 -10.68 -4.51
CA VAL A 78 -13.36 -9.85 -3.31
C VAL A 78 -14.77 -9.94 -2.74
N LEU A 79 -15.80 -9.79 -3.59
CA LEU A 79 -17.21 -9.88 -3.19
C LEU A 79 -17.57 -11.27 -2.67
N ASP A 80 -17.01 -12.33 -3.23
CA ASP A 80 -17.25 -13.70 -2.73
C ASP A 80 -16.64 -13.92 -1.34
N CYS A 81 -15.46 -13.37 -1.07
CA CYS A 81 -14.88 -13.40 0.28
C CYS A 81 -15.77 -12.66 1.29
N LEU A 82 -16.23 -11.46 0.94
CA LEU A 82 -17.11 -10.65 1.79
C LEU A 82 -18.44 -11.36 2.04
N LYS A 83 -19.03 -11.98 1.01
CA LYS A 83 -20.27 -12.75 1.12
C LYS A 83 -20.13 -13.96 2.05
N LYS A 84 -19.00 -14.66 2.02
CA LYS A 84 -18.73 -15.77 2.95
C LYS A 84 -18.66 -15.29 4.40
N ILE A 85 -18.02 -14.13 4.64
CA ILE A 85 -17.99 -13.52 5.97
C ILE A 85 -19.40 -13.14 6.42
N GLU A 86 -20.18 -12.50 5.55
CA GLU A 86 -21.57 -12.13 5.83
C GLU A 86 -22.44 -13.34 6.16
N MET A 87 -22.30 -14.42 5.38
CA MET A 87 -23.05 -15.66 5.63
C MET A 87 -22.73 -16.23 7.02
N GLU A 88 -21.45 -16.28 7.40
CA GLU A 88 -21.04 -16.78 8.71
C GLU A 88 -21.56 -15.90 9.86
N LEU A 89 -21.62 -14.57 9.67
CA LEU A 89 -22.20 -13.65 10.66
C LEU A 89 -23.72 -13.78 10.81
N ARG A 90 -24.42 -14.30 9.79
CA ARG A 90 -25.87 -14.54 9.84
C ARG A 90 -26.25 -15.89 10.50
N HIS A 91 -25.31 -16.82 10.59
CA HIS A 91 -25.53 -18.09 11.27
C HIS A 91 -25.41 -17.93 12.80
N ALA A 92 -25.94 -18.93 13.54
CA ALA A 92 -25.73 -18.99 14.97
C ALA A 92 -24.22 -19.12 15.26
N ILE A 93 -23.70 -18.21 16.05
CA ILE A 93 -22.26 -18.16 16.38
C ILE A 93 -21.90 -19.36 17.21
N ASP A 94 -20.91 -20.13 16.79
CA ASP A 94 -20.37 -21.30 17.47
C ASP A 94 -18.85 -21.18 17.69
N LYS A 95 -18.21 -22.23 18.21
CA LYS A 95 -16.77 -22.27 18.49
C LYS A 95 -15.89 -22.17 17.24
N HIS A 96 -16.45 -22.40 16.05
CA HIS A 96 -15.72 -22.37 14.77
C HIS A 96 -15.86 -21.02 14.05
N SER A 97 -16.94 -20.26 14.31
CA SER A 97 -17.27 -19.03 13.60
C SER A 97 -16.14 -18.02 13.59
N LYS A 98 -15.48 -17.79 14.73
CA LYS A 98 -14.31 -16.88 14.80
C LYS A 98 -13.19 -17.31 13.84
N GLY A 99 -12.90 -18.60 13.80
CA GLY A 99 -11.85 -19.16 12.93
C GLY A 99 -12.20 -19.01 11.46
N LEU A 100 -13.44 -19.35 11.08
CA LEU A 100 -13.94 -19.25 9.71
C LEU A 100 -13.94 -17.81 9.19
N ILE A 101 -14.43 -16.87 10.00
CA ILE A 101 -14.42 -15.43 9.63
C ILE A 101 -12.98 -14.95 9.49
N ALA A 102 -12.10 -15.23 10.46
CA ALA A 102 -10.70 -14.80 10.40
C ALA A 102 -9.96 -15.37 9.17
N THR A 103 -10.24 -16.61 8.79
CA THR A 103 -9.66 -17.25 7.60
C THR A 103 -10.16 -16.59 6.31
N ASN A 104 -11.45 -16.25 6.22
CA ASN A 104 -11.97 -15.54 5.04
C ASN A 104 -11.44 -14.11 4.94
N ILE A 105 -11.22 -13.42 6.08
CA ILE A 105 -10.54 -12.11 6.08
C ILE A 105 -9.09 -12.28 5.62
N GLU A 106 -8.35 -13.26 6.13
CA GLU A 106 -6.97 -13.54 5.72
C GLU A 106 -6.91 -13.80 4.21
N LEU A 107 -7.81 -14.64 3.68
CA LEU A 107 -7.89 -14.93 2.25
C LEU A 107 -8.16 -13.66 1.41
N LEU A 108 -9.09 -12.82 1.85
CA LEU A 108 -9.39 -11.53 1.21
C LEU A 108 -8.14 -10.65 1.15
N LEU A 109 -7.40 -10.52 2.26
CA LEU A 109 -6.21 -9.70 2.33
C LEU A 109 -5.05 -10.27 1.51
N ASP A 110 -4.89 -11.60 1.45
CA ASP A 110 -3.92 -12.27 0.58
C ASP A 110 -4.23 -12.01 -0.92
N TYR A 111 -5.51 -12.00 -1.30
CA TYR A 111 -5.93 -11.59 -2.65
C TYR A 111 -5.63 -10.12 -2.92
N CYS A 112 -5.94 -9.22 -1.99
CA CYS A 112 -5.60 -7.81 -2.15
C CYS A 112 -4.09 -7.60 -2.35
N MET A 113 -3.24 -8.31 -1.60
CA MET A 113 -1.79 -8.27 -1.79
C MET A 113 -1.40 -8.68 -3.21
N ARG A 114 -1.92 -9.82 -3.70
CA ARG A 114 -1.67 -10.29 -5.06
C ARG A 114 -2.12 -9.27 -6.12
N PHE A 115 -3.26 -8.62 -5.90
CA PHE A 115 -3.79 -7.63 -6.83
C PHE A 115 -2.97 -6.33 -6.83
N TYR A 116 -2.44 -5.92 -5.67
CA TYR A 116 -1.45 -4.84 -5.61
C TYR A 116 -0.16 -5.19 -6.37
N GLU A 117 0.34 -6.42 -6.24
CA GLU A 117 1.50 -6.89 -7.03
C GLU A 117 1.24 -6.82 -8.54
N ARG A 118 0.05 -7.21 -8.99
CA ARG A 118 -0.37 -7.02 -10.39
C ARG A 118 -0.45 -5.53 -10.75
N GLN A 119 -1.04 -4.69 -9.89
CA GLN A 119 -1.19 -3.25 -10.13
C GLN A 119 0.17 -2.56 -10.26
N PHE A 120 1.17 -2.95 -9.50
CA PHE A 120 2.55 -2.46 -9.69
C PHE A 120 3.10 -2.81 -11.08
N VAL A 121 2.80 -3.99 -11.62
CA VAL A 121 3.22 -4.36 -12.98
C VAL A 121 2.48 -3.55 -14.05
N THR A 122 1.16 -3.40 -13.90
CA THR A 122 0.35 -2.71 -14.92
C THR A 122 0.52 -1.19 -14.94
N ARG A 123 1.14 -0.62 -13.90
CA ARG A 123 1.49 0.81 -13.80
C ARG A 123 2.98 1.08 -14.05
N GLU A 124 3.63 0.24 -14.84
CA GLU A 124 5.08 0.28 -15.10
C GLU A 124 5.57 1.68 -15.49
N ASP A 125 4.90 2.37 -16.40
CA ASP A 125 5.30 3.72 -16.82
C ASP A 125 5.30 4.74 -15.67
N LEU A 126 4.28 4.71 -14.82
CA LEU A 126 4.17 5.60 -13.65
C LEU A 126 5.21 5.24 -12.58
N ASN A 127 5.49 3.96 -12.44
CA ASN A 127 6.48 3.45 -11.50
C ASN A 127 7.90 3.82 -11.95
N LEU A 128 8.20 3.70 -13.23
CA LEU A 128 9.48 4.11 -13.81
C LEU A 128 9.71 5.63 -13.66
N ASP A 129 8.68 6.45 -13.86
CA ASP A 129 8.79 7.91 -13.60
C ASP A 129 9.08 8.19 -12.12
N ALA A 130 8.40 7.51 -11.20
CA ALA A 130 8.63 7.66 -9.77
C ALA A 130 10.06 7.24 -9.37
N LEU A 131 10.57 6.14 -9.94
CA LEU A 131 11.95 5.69 -9.74
C LEU A 131 12.98 6.68 -10.32
N ALA A 132 12.77 7.14 -11.54
CA ALA A 132 13.66 8.14 -12.17
C ALA A 132 13.68 9.46 -11.39
N ARG A 133 12.56 9.84 -10.77
CA ARG A 133 12.50 11.00 -9.87
C ARG A 133 13.24 10.73 -8.56
N PHE A 134 13.12 9.54 -8.02
CA PHE A 134 13.85 9.12 -6.82
C PHE A 134 15.36 9.13 -7.05
N GLU A 135 15.84 8.55 -8.16
CA GLU A 135 17.28 8.53 -8.51
C GLU A 135 17.84 9.94 -8.62
N ARG A 136 17.15 10.84 -9.32
CA ARG A 136 17.54 12.25 -9.41
C ARG A 136 17.60 12.93 -8.03
N LEU A 137 16.58 12.73 -7.18
CA LEU A 137 16.57 13.31 -5.85
C LEU A 137 17.69 12.76 -4.95
N LEU A 138 18.06 11.50 -5.15
CA LEU A 138 19.16 10.86 -4.43
C LEU A 138 20.50 11.43 -4.89
N ASP A 139 20.72 11.56 -6.19
CA ASP A 139 21.93 12.17 -6.77
C ASP A 139 22.09 13.63 -6.34
N ASP A 140 21.02 14.43 -6.38
CA ASP A 140 21.03 15.83 -5.91
C ASP A 140 21.38 15.90 -4.42
N TYR A 141 20.77 15.05 -3.58
CA TYR A 141 21.03 15.01 -2.14
C TYR A 141 22.49 14.70 -1.82
N LEU A 142 23.10 13.80 -2.58
CA LEU A 142 24.50 13.39 -2.39
C LEU A 142 25.47 14.45 -2.95
N SER A 143 25.20 14.99 -4.14
CA SER A 143 26.07 15.97 -4.83
C SER A 143 26.11 17.33 -4.11
N GLU A 144 25.00 17.75 -3.51
CA GLU A 144 24.94 19.00 -2.73
C GLU A 144 25.59 18.89 -1.34
N GLY A 145 26.12 17.73 -0.99
CA GLY A 145 26.76 17.50 0.30
C GLY A 145 25.80 17.53 1.50
N VAL A 146 24.49 17.41 1.23
CA VAL A 146 23.46 17.37 2.28
C VAL A 146 23.66 16.17 3.18
N ALA A 147 24.06 15.02 2.60
CA ALA A 147 24.34 13.80 3.33
C ALA A 147 25.43 13.97 4.42
N ALA A 148 26.42 14.84 4.17
CA ALA A 148 27.47 15.12 5.15
C ALA A 148 26.98 15.98 6.33
N ARG A 149 25.92 16.76 6.14
CA ARG A 149 25.36 17.68 7.15
C ARG A 149 24.18 17.07 7.92
N GLU A 150 23.30 16.37 7.22
CA GLU A 150 22.03 15.90 7.74
C GLU A 150 21.98 14.36 7.89
N GLY A 151 23.01 13.66 7.40
CA GLY A 151 23.05 12.20 7.40
C GLY A 151 22.31 11.60 6.21
N LEU A 152 22.05 10.28 6.29
CA LEU A 152 21.35 9.55 5.24
C LEU A 152 19.86 9.95 5.18
N PRO A 153 19.33 10.21 3.97
CA PRO A 153 17.92 10.55 3.80
C PRO A 153 17.02 9.36 4.17
N SER A 154 15.92 9.64 4.83
CA SER A 154 14.93 8.61 5.15
C SER A 154 14.08 8.27 3.92
N VAL A 155 13.49 7.07 3.92
CA VAL A 155 12.50 6.66 2.90
C VAL A 155 11.35 7.68 2.83
N ARG A 156 10.93 8.21 3.98
CA ARG A 156 9.88 9.24 4.09
C ARG A 156 10.27 10.52 3.34
N TYR A 157 11.52 10.96 3.45
CA TYR A 157 11.99 12.17 2.76
C TYR A 157 11.78 12.08 1.25
N PHE A 158 12.10 10.95 0.64
CA PHE A 158 11.89 10.74 -0.79
C PHE A 158 10.42 10.56 -1.14
N ALA A 159 9.69 9.77 -0.37
CA ALA A 159 8.27 9.53 -0.56
C ALA A 159 7.47 10.85 -0.57
N ASP A 160 7.72 11.73 0.40
CA ASP A 160 7.08 13.06 0.48
C ASP A 160 7.40 13.92 -0.75
N LYS A 161 8.63 13.84 -1.28
CA LYS A 161 9.07 14.59 -2.47
C LYS A 161 8.40 14.12 -3.77
N ILE A 162 8.11 12.83 -3.88
CA ILE A 162 7.46 12.23 -5.05
C ILE A 162 5.95 12.07 -4.88
N CYS A 163 5.39 12.54 -3.75
CA CYS A 163 3.95 12.48 -3.42
C CYS A 163 3.39 11.06 -3.32
N LEU A 164 4.16 10.15 -2.71
CA LEU A 164 3.76 8.79 -2.39
C LEU A 164 3.84 8.56 -0.88
N SER A 165 3.06 7.58 -0.38
CA SER A 165 3.25 7.12 1.00
C SER A 165 4.58 6.40 1.17
N PRO A 166 5.24 6.48 2.34
CA PRO A 166 6.52 5.82 2.57
C PRO A 166 6.48 4.30 2.35
N ASN A 167 5.36 3.66 2.68
CA ASN A 167 5.22 2.21 2.52
C ASN A 167 5.00 1.83 1.06
N TYR A 168 4.13 2.52 0.33
CA TYR A 168 3.94 2.30 -1.10
C TYR A 168 5.24 2.50 -1.87
N PHE A 169 5.93 3.62 -1.60
CA PHE A 169 7.23 3.91 -2.22
C PHE A 169 8.28 2.84 -1.88
N GLY A 170 8.35 2.39 -0.62
CA GLY A 170 9.27 1.32 -0.20
C GLY A 170 9.00 -0.01 -0.90
N ASP A 171 7.73 -0.39 -1.04
CA ASP A 171 7.30 -1.61 -1.74
C ASP A 171 7.56 -1.51 -3.25
N LEU A 172 7.30 -0.33 -3.85
CA LEU A 172 7.61 -0.03 -5.24
C LEU A 172 9.11 -0.20 -5.54
N VAL A 173 9.97 0.51 -4.79
CA VAL A 173 11.42 0.46 -4.98
C VAL A 173 11.95 -0.96 -4.82
N LYS A 174 11.50 -1.67 -3.79
CA LYS A 174 11.92 -3.05 -3.54
C LYS A 174 11.51 -4.00 -4.66
N LYS A 175 10.34 -3.82 -5.22
CA LYS A 175 9.84 -4.63 -6.32
C LYS A 175 10.65 -4.41 -7.60
N GLU A 176 10.88 -3.16 -7.97
CA GLU A 176 11.54 -2.82 -9.23
C GLU A 176 13.06 -3.06 -9.20
N THR A 177 13.69 -2.86 -8.04
CA THR A 177 15.16 -2.92 -7.92
C THR A 177 15.66 -4.16 -7.16
N GLY A 178 14.76 -4.89 -6.50
CA GLY A 178 15.12 -5.99 -5.60
C GLY A 178 15.76 -5.55 -4.28
N LYS A 179 15.92 -4.23 -4.05
CA LYS A 179 16.56 -3.64 -2.88
C LYS A 179 15.64 -2.63 -2.21
N SER A 180 15.79 -2.43 -0.92
CA SER A 180 15.09 -1.34 -0.23
C SER A 180 15.65 0.03 -0.65
N ALA A 181 14.85 1.08 -0.56
CA ALA A 181 15.30 2.45 -0.83
C ALA A 181 16.50 2.86 0.04
N GLN A 182 16.59 2.31 1.26
CA GLN A 182 17.70 2.55 2.17
C GLN A 182 18.98 1.85 1.71
N GLU A 183 18.89 0.61 1.23
CA GLU A 183 20.03 -0.11 0.64
C GLU A 183 20.54 0.58 -0.63
N LEU A 184 19.65 1.09 -1.48
CA LEU A 184 20.03 1.86 -2.66
C LEU A 184 20.78 3.14 -2.28
N SER A 185 20.29 3.89 -1.29
CA SER A 185 20.98 5.08 -0.79
C SER A 185 22.39 4.77 -0.28
N LEU A 186 22.57 3.64 0.44
CA LEU A 186 23.89 3.20 0.92
C LEU A 186 24.82 2.81 -0.23
N ILE A 187 24.32 2.14 -1.26
CA ILE A 187 25.13 1.74 -2.43
C ILE A 187 25.62 2.97 -3.19
N HIS A 188 24.76 3.97 -3.44
CA HIS A 188 25.15 5.21 -4.10
C HIS A 188 26.20 6.01 -3.32
N ILE A 189 26.21 5.93 -2.00
CA ILE A 189 27.21 6.56 -1.15
C ILE A 189 28.53 5.80 -1.18
N SER A 190 28.49 4.47 -1.21
CA SER A 190 29.70 3.64 -1.17
C SER A 190 30.35 3.46 -2.54
N GLU A 191 29.66 3.70 -3.65
CA GLU A 191 30.16 3.57 -5.03
C GLU A 191 30.05 4.85 -5.88
N PRO A 192 30.44 6.04 -5.39
CA PRO A 192 30.29 7.28 -6.17
C PRO A 192 31.14 7.31 -7.44
N THR A 193 32.05 6.35 -7.65
CA THR A 193 33.05 6.39 -8.72
C THR A 193 32.72 5.52 -9.93
N ARG A 194 31.65 4.71 -9.90
CA ARG A 194 31.35 3.74 -10.98
C ARG A 194 30.60 4.33 -12.17
N LEU A 195 29.96 5.50 -12.01
CA LEU A 195 29.18 6.16 -13.06
C LEU A 195 29.93 7.28 -13.81
N GLN A 196 31.21 7.53 -13.49
CA GLN A 196 32.00 8.54 -14.20
C GLN A 196 32.95 7.98 -15.26
N LEU A 197 32.87 6.71 -15.59
CA LEU A 197 33.74 6.05 -16.59
C LEU A 197 32.91 5.31 -17.65
N ILE A 198 31.99 6.01 -18.34
CA ILE A 198 31.56 5.62 -19.70
C ILE A 198 31.36 6.90 -20.51
#